data_3dd793afdb9d524ceba7c81f25913048
#
_entry.id   3dd793afdb9d524ceba7c81f25913048
#
_cell.length_a   1.000
_cell.length_b   1.000
_cell.length_c   1.000
_cell.angle_alpha   90.00
_cell.angle_beta   90.00
_cell.angle_gamma   90.00
#
_symmetry.space_group_name_H-M   'P 1'
#
loop_
_entity.id
_entity.type
_entity.pdbx_description
1 polymer ?
#
loop_
_entity_poly.entity_id
_entity_poly.type
_entity_poly.pdbx_seq_one_letter_code
_entity_poly.pdbx_strand_id
1 'polypeptide(L)'
;PMYVNAVTNLVNMVFNFLLIYPSRTVELLGRSFEIWGAGLGVAGAAWGTAIAFVVGFVLMVFAVCRNHLISPIGFPLKPNLEILLRVWKITLPNIMQRLVLCLGQISFTALITGLGTIPLAAHSIAITAEQAFYMPGSGFQAAATTLSGQALGAGDKDKLKKIISTAGRISVIVLTCTGFLLFLFPSVIMSVFTPDQEVIARGAEVLRLVSISEPFFGLTMVLEGAFNGMGDTKPSFYISLFTMWCLRILPAYICVKVFGLGLVAVWWCMVADVISRSMLLLARYLRGRWLKALK
;
A
#
# COMPACT_ATOMS: atom_id res chain seq x y z
N PRO A 1 -11.10 -12.42 8.62
CA PRO A 1 -10.41 -11.95 7.39
C PRO A 1 -9.05 -12.61 7.17
N MET A 2 -8.18 -12.67 8.20
CA MET A 2 -6.81 -13.21 8.04
C MET A 2 -6.79 -14.65 7.48
N TYR A 3 -7.53 -15.59 8.07
CA TYR A 3 -7.61 -16.96 7.57
C TYR A 3 -8.19 -17.05 6.16
N VAL A 4 -9.21 -16.22 5.86
CA VAL A 4 -9.80 -16.18 4.50
C VAL A 4 -8.76 -15.72 3.49
N ASN A 5 -8.02 -14.64 3.80
CA ASN A 5 -6.95 -14.16 2.92
C ASN A 5 -5.83 -15.19 2.72
N ALA A 6 -5.45 -15.92 3.79
CA ALA A 6 -4.45 -16.99 3.70
C ALA A 6 -4.92 -18.12 2.76
N VAL A 7 -6.18 -18.55 2.90
CA VAL A 7 -6.77 -19.56 2.01
C VAL A 7 -6.88 -19.04 0.58
N THR A 8 -7.32 -17.79 0.38
CA THR A 8 -7.39 -17.16 -0.95
C THR A 8 -6.03 -17.14 -1.64
N ASN A 9 -4.97 -16.79 -0.92
CA ASN A 9 -3.61 -16.79 -1.46
C ASN A 9 -3.14 -18.21 -1.80
N LEU A 10 -3.41 -19.19 -0.94
CA LEU A 10 -3.08 -20.58 -1.22
C LEU A 10 -3.80 -21.11 -2.46
N VAL A 11 -5.10 -20.82 -2.58
CA VAL A 11 -5.90 -21.15 -3.77
C VAL A 11 -5.31 -20.48 -5.01
N ASN A 12 -4.93 -19.20 -4.93
CA ASN A 12 -4.32 -18.47 -6.02
C ASN A 12 -3.00 -19.14 -6.47
N MET A 13 -2.13 -19.51 -5.53
CA MET A 13 -0.88 -20.21 -5.84
C MET A 13 -1.13 -21.55 -6.54
N VAL A 14 -2.07 -22.35 -6.05
CA VAL A 14 -2.40 -23.66 -6.64
C VAL A 14 -2.95 -23.49 -8.06
N PHE A 15 -3.93 -22.60 -8.26
CA PHE A 15 -4.51 -22.38 -9.57
C PHE A 15 -3.52 -21.74 -10.55
N ASN A 16 -2.69 -20.82 -10.13
CA ASN A 16 -1.62 -20.27 -10.95
C ASN A 16 -0.65 -21.37 -11.39
N PHE A 17 -0.27 -22.27 -10.48
CA PHE A 17 0.62 -23.38 -10.80
C PHE A 17 0.01 -24.35 -11.83
N LEU A 18 -1.30 -24.60 -11.75
CA LEU A 18 -2.01 -25.49 -12.65
C LEU A 18 -2.38 -24.84 -14.00
N LEU A 19 -2.72 -23.55 -14.02
CA LEU A 19 -3.26 -22.90 -15.21
C LEU A 19 -2.19 -22.20 -16.06
N ILE A 20 -1.11 -21.68 -15.46
CA ILE A 20 -0.06 -20.95 -16.18
C ILE A 20 0.78 -21.90 -17.00
N TYR A 21 1.22 -23.00 -16.39
CA TYR A 21 2.19 -23.89 -16.99
C TYR A 21 1.52 -25.04 -17.76
N PRO A 22 2.15 -25.54 -18.84
CA PRO A 22 1.72 -26.79 -19.47
C PRO A 22 2.01 -28.01 -18.58
N SER A 23 1.41 -29.14 -18.92
CA SER A 23 1.68 -30.41 -18.26
C SER A 23 3.18 -30.72 -18.26
N ARG A 24 3.73 -31.08 -17.10
CA ARG A 24 5.17 -31.32 -16.92
C ARG A 24 5.42 -32.43 -15.92
N THR A 25 6.49 -33.16 -16.16
CA THR A 25 7.00 -34.13 -15.19
C THR A 25 7.91 -33.42 -14.20
N VAL A 26 7.60 -33.57 -12.91
CA VAL A 26 8.41 -33.05 -11.81
C VAL A 26 9.02 -34.25 -11.08
N GLU A 27 10.33 -34.28 -10.99
CA GLU A 27 11.03 -35.27 -10.18
C GLU A 27 11.11 -34.78 -8.73
N LEU A 28 10.40 -35.48 -7.84
CA LEU A 28 10.44 -35.19 -6.40
C LEU A 28 10.86 -36.47 -5.68
N LEU A 29 11.94 -36.43 -4.92
CA LEU A 29 12.46 -37.57 -4.12
C LEU A 29 12.72 -38.83 -4.97
N GLY A 30 13.21 -38.69 -6.19
CA GLY A 30 13.53 -39.82 -7.08
C GLY A 30 12.31 -40.50 -7.73
N ARG A 31 11.13 -39.90 -7.66
CA ARG A 31 9.93 -40.31 -8.38
C ARG A 31 9.47 -39.21 -9.33
N SER A 32 9.18 -39.58 -10.57
CA SER A 32 8.60 -38.68 -11.57
C SER A 32 7.08 -38.65 -11.41
N PHE A 33 6.56 -37.45 -11.15
CA PHE A 33 5.13 -37.19 -11.09
C PHE A 33 4.75 -36.34 -12.31
N GLU A 34 3.77 -36.80 -13.07
CA GLU A 34 3.19 -36.02 -14.14
C GLU A 34 2.14 -35.08 -13.55
N ILE A 35 2.43 -33.77 -13.58
CA ILE A 35 1.51 -32.74 -13.09
C ILE A 35 0.80 -32.15 -14.31
N TRP A 36 -0.53 -32.29 -14.29
CA TRP A 36 -1.38 -31.65 -15.30
C TRP A 36 -1.29 -30.13 -15.22
N GLY A 37 -1.22 -29.48 -16.37
CA GLY A 37 -1.22 -28.04 -16.50
C GLY A 37 -1.91 -27.60 -17.77
N ALA A 38 -2.72 -26.53 -17.68
CA ALA A 38 -3.51 -26.01 -18.80
C ALA A 38 -2.69 -25.23 -19.84
N GLY A 39 -1.48 -24.77 -19.50
CA GLY A 39 -0.60 -24.05 -20.42
C GLY A 39 -1.13 -22.71 -20.91
N LEU A 40 -2.04 -22.06 -20.18
CA LEU A 40 -2.72 -20.83 -20.58
C LEU A 40 -1.85 -19.57 -20.43
N GLY A 41 -0.64 -19.67 -19.86
CA GLY A 41 0.24 -18.52 -19.66
C GLY A 41 -0.41 -17.37 -18.92
N VAL A 42 -0.41 -16.16 -19.50
CA VAL A 42 -0.98 -14.94 -18.88
C VAL A 42 -2.49 -15.09 -18.60
N ALA A 43 -3.24 -15.71 -19.50
CA ALA A 43 -4.66 -15.97 -19.29
C ALA A 43 -4.88 -16.92 -18.10
N GLY A 44 -4.00 -17.91 -17.91
CA GLY A 44 -4.03 -18.80 -16.75
C GLY A 44 -3.83 -18.07 -15.42
N ALA A 45 -2.91 -17.11 -15.38
CA ALA A 45 -2.71 -16.26 -14.20
C ALA A 45 -3.96 -15.40 -13.87
N ALA A 46 -4.61 -14.86 -14.89
CA ALA A 46 -5.84 -14.09 -14.72
C ALA A 46 -6.99 -14.96 -14.17
N TRP A 47 -7.20 -16.15 -14.74
CA TRP A 47 -8.19 -17.10 -14.26
C TRP A 47 -7.89 -17.61 -12.83
N GLY A 48 -6.63 -17.92 -12.53
CA GLY A 48 -6.22 -18.32 -11.18
C GLY A 48 -6.54 -17.26 -10.13
N THR A 49 -6.29 -16.00 -10.47
CA THR A 49 -6.63 -14.85 -9.60
C THR A 49 -8.14 -14.68 -9.44
N ALA A 50 -8.90 -14.77 -10.55
CA ALA A 50 -10.36 -14.64 -10.52
C ALA A 50 -11.01 -15.73 -9.64
N ILE A 51 -10.59 -16.99 -9.83
CA ILE A 51 -11.09 -18.13 -9.02
C ILE A 51 -10.77 -17.92 -7.54
N ALA A 52 -9.54 -17.50 -7.21
CA ALA A 52 -9.14 -17.25 -5.83
C ALA A 52 -10.00 -16.17 -5.16
N PHE A 53 -10.31 -15.08 -5.88
CA PHE A 53 -11.21 -14.05 -5.37
C PHE A 53 -12.65 -14.53 -5.18
N VAL A 54 -13.17 -15.36 -6.08
CA VAL A 54 -14.52 -15.96 -5.92
C VAL A 54 -14.55 -16.85 -4.67
N VAL A 55 -13.53 -17.70 -4.49
CA VAL A 55 -13.42 -18.54 -3.28
C VAL A 55 -13.32 -17.67 -2.02
N GLY A 56 -12.47 -16.63 -2.05
CA GLY A 56 -12.34 -15.68 -0.95
C GLY A 56 -13.66 -14.97 -0.61
N PHE A 57 -14.41 -14.55 -1.63
CA PHE A 57 -15.73 -13.94 -1.46
C PHE A 57 -16.71 -14.92 -0.78
N VAL A 58 -16.83 -16.15 -1.26
CA VAL A 58 -17.72 -17.17 -0.68
C VAL A 58 -17.36 -17.46 0.78
N LEU A 59 -16.07 -17.64 1.06
CA LEU A 59 -15.59 -17.85 2.43
C LEU A 59 -15.88 -16.65 3.35
N MET A 60 -15.71 -15.44 2.84
CA MET A 60 -15.98 -14.22 3.61
C MET A 60 -17.48 -14.08 3.90
N VAL A 61 -18.35 -14.30 2.90
CA VAL A 61 -19.81 -14.28 3.08
C VAL A 61 -20.22 -15.32 4.11
N PHE A 62 -19.69 -16.55 3.99
CA PHE A 62 -19.98 -17.61 4.95
C PHE A 62 -19.54 -17.21 6.38
N ALA A 63 -18.34 -16.66 6.54
CA ALA A 63 -17.82 -16.23 7.83
C ALA A 63 -18.67 -15.09 8.45
N VAL A 64 -19.13 -14.12 7.62
CA VAL A 64 -19.98 -13.02 8.08
C VAL A 64 -21.38 -13.54 8.47
N CYS A 65 -21.97 -14.38 7.65
CA CYS A 65 -23.31 -14.96 7.94
C CYS A 65 -23.32 -15.83 9.21
N ARG A 66 -22.20 -16.47 9.51
CA ARG A 66 -22.07 -17.33 10.71
C ARG A 66 -21.71 -16.54 11.99
N ASN A 67 -21.37 -15.28 11.86
CA ASN A 67 -20.98 -14.46 13.01
C ASN A 67 -22.21 -13.79 13.63
N HIS A 68 -22.52 -14.14 14.89
CA HIS A 68 -23.69 -13.63 15.61
C HIS A 68 -23.72 -12.09 15.82
N LEU A 69 -22.55 -11.42 15.75
CA LEU A 69 -22.46 -9.98 16.01
C LEU A 69 -22.69 -9.11 14.76
N ILE A 70 -22.38 -9.64 13.56
CA ILE A 70 -22.38 -8.87 12.31
C ILE A 70 -23.16 -9.56 11.17
N SER A 71 -23.90 -10.64 11.50
CA SER A 71 -24.67 -11.37 10.49
C SER A 71 -25.75 -10.48 9.89
N PRO A 72 -25.86 -10.37 8.56
CA PRO A 72 -26.93 -9.67 7.90
C PRO A 72 -28.24 -10.48 7.86
N ILE A 73 -28.21 -11.75 8.30
CA ILE A 73 -29.36 -12.64 8.27
C ILE A 73 -30.41 -12.17 9.27
N GLY A 74 -31.61 -11.93 8.80
CA GLY A 74 -32.74 -11.46 9.63
C GLY A 74 -32.91 -9.94 9.70
N PHE A 75 -31.98 -9.15 9.10
CA PHE A 75 -32.16 -7.71 8.97
C PHE A 75 -32.83 -7.35 7.63
N PRO A 76 -33.75 -6.37 7.62
CA PRO A 76 -34.34 -5.89 6.38
C PRO A 76 -33.27 -5.24 5.51
N LEU A 77 -33.08 -5.73 4.29
CA LEU A 77 -32.13 -5.18 3.30
C LEU A 77 -32.59 -3.84 2.69
N LYS A 78 -33.48 -3.10 3.38
CA LYS A 78 -33.93 -1.80 2.91
C LYS A 78 -32.80 -0.77 3.09
N PRO A 79 -32.39 -0.06 2.02
CA PRO A 79 -31.39 0.98 2.13
C PRO A 79 -31.90 2.12 3.02
N ASN A 80 -31.17 2.45 4.08
CA ASN A 80 -31.44 3.62 4.90
C ASN A 80 -30.62 4.80 4.33
N LEU A 81 -31.31 5.79 3.81
CA LEU A 81 -30.71 6.94 3.15
C LEU A 81 -29.78 7.73 4.10
N GLU A 82 -30.15 7.83 5.37
CA GLU A 82 -29.32 8.55 6.36
C GLU A 82 -27.99 7.85 6.60
N ILE A 83 -27.99 6.51 6.76
CA ILE A 83 -26.78 5.71 6.89
C ILE A 83 -25.95 5.81 5.60
N LEU A 84 -26.60 5.71 4.44
CA LEU A 84 -25.92 5.80 3.14
C LEU A 84 -25.22 7.14 2.95
N LEU A 85 -25.87 8.25 3.30
CA LEU A 85 -25.28 9.59 3.24
C LEU A 85 -24.10 9.75 4.22
N ARG A 86 -24.18 9.14 5.41
CA ARG A 86 -23.08 9.16 6.38
C ARG A 86 -21.87 8.37 5.86
N VAL A 87 -22.11 7.19 5.31
CA VAL A 87 -21.06 6.37 4.67
C VAL A 87 -20.44 7.14 3.50
N TRP A 88 -21.25 7.77 2.65
CA TRP A 88 -20.79 8.54 1.51
C TRP A 88 -19.88 9.71 1.90
N LYS A 89 -20.21 10.44 2.98
CA LYS A 89 -19.40 11.56 3.50
C LYS A 89 -17.99 11.13 3.94
N ILE A 90 -17.83 9.89 4.40
CA ILE A 90 -16.53 9.33 4.81
C ILE A 90 -15.80 8.71 3.62
N THR A 91 -16.53 8.02 2.76
CA THR A 91 -15.95 7.26 1.64
C THR A 91 -15.47 8.17 0.51
N LEU A 92 -16.23 9.24 0.18
CA LEU A 92 -15.89 10.12 -0.93
C LEU A 92 -14.49 10.77 -0.80
N PRO A 93 -14.10 11.36 0.36
CA PRO A 93 -12.74 11.87 0.52
C PRO A 93 -11.66 10.79 0.36
N ASN A 94 -11.91 9.55 0.81
CA ASN A 94 -10.98 8.43 0.62
C ASN A 94 -10.83 8.03 -0.85
N ILE A 95 -11.94 7.99 -1.60
CA ILE A 95 -11.91 7.74 -3.04
C ILE A 95 -11.11 8.84 -3.74
N MET A 96 -11.39 10.11 -3.43
CA MET A 96 -10.68 11.24 -4.01
C MET A 96 -9.19 11.20 -3.66
N GLN A 97 -8.83 10.87 -2.42
CA GLN A 97 -7.43 10.69 -2.02
C GLN A 97 -6.74 9.59 -2.86
N ARG A 98 -7.41 8.46 -3.04
CA ARG A 98 -6.86 7.37 -3.86
C ARG A 98 -6.68 7.77 -5.32
N LEU A 99 -7.65 8.47 -5.91
CA LEU A 99 -7.55 9.00 -7.28
C LEU A 99 -6.40 9.99 -7.43
N VAL A 100 -6.27 10.93 -6.51
CA VAL A 100 -5.16 11.92 -6.49
C VAL A 100 -3.80 11.23 -6.46
N LEU A 101 -3.65 10.22 -5.60
CA LEU A 101 -2.40 9.45 -5.49
C LEU A 101 -2.12 8.63 -6.76
N CYS A 102 -3.14 7.97 -7.34
CA CYS A 102 -2.98 7.22 -8.58
C CYS A 102 -2.62 8.12 -9.76
N LEU A 103 -3.34 9.24 -9.95
CA LEU A 103 -3.04 10.21 -11.01
C LEU A 103 -1.66 10.83 -10.81
N GLY A 104 -1.28 11.15 -9.58
CA GLY A 104 0.05 11.62 -9.24
C GLY A 104 1.13 10.61 -9.59
N GLN A 105 0.94 9.32 -9.28
CA GLN A 105 1.90 8.28 -9.63
C GLN A 105 2.05 8.10 -11.14
N ILE A 106 0.94 8.16 -11.89
CA ILE A 106 0.97 8.11 -13.37
C ILE A 106 1.74 9.32 -13.91
N SER A 107 1.45 10.52 -13.44
CA SER A 107 2.14 11.76 -13.87
C SER A 107 3.63 11.72 -13.54
N PHE A 108 3.98 11.21 -12.36
CA PHE A 108 5.36 11.04 -11.92
C PHE A 108 6.13 10.07 -12.83
N THR A 109 5.56 8.90 -13.12
CA THR A 109 6.15 7.93 -14.04
C THR A 109 6.27 8.49 -15.47
N ALA A 110 5.26 9.25 -15.94
CA ALA A 110 5.30 9.91 -17.25
C ALA A 110 6.45 10.95 -17.36
N LEU A 111 6.76 11.67 -16.27
CA LEU A 111 7.92 12.56 -16.24
C LEU A 111 9.24 11.79 -16.39
N ILE A 112 9.37 10.65 -15.73
CA ILE A 112 10.57 9.81 -15.79
C ILE A 112 10.72 9.12 -17.15
N THR A 113 9.63 8.77 -17.82
CA THR A 113 9.66 8.26 -19.20
C THR A 113 10.38 9.23 -20.15
N GLY A 114 10.26 10.55 -19.91
CA GLY A 114 10.99 11.57 -20.67
C GLY A 114 12.50 11.61 -20.44
N LEU A 115 13.02 10.92 -19.43
CA LEU A 115 14.48 10.83 -19.14
C LEU A 115 15.19 9.70 -19.90
N GLY A 116 14.44 8.80 -20.55
CA GLY A 116 14.97 7.68 -21.32
C GLY A 116 14.66 6.30 -20.72
N THR A 117 15.09 5.26 -21.41
CA THR A 117 14.73 3.85 -21.08
C THR A 117 15.41 3.35 -19.82
N ILE A 118 16.70 3.68 -19.60
CA ILE A 118 17.46 3.23 -18.43
C ILE A 118 16.93 3.85 -17.12
N PRO A 119 16.70 5.18 -17.01
CA PRO A 119 16.05 5.78 -15.85
C PRO A 119 14.65 5.23 -15.57
N LEU A 120 13.86 4.96 -16.63
CA LEU A 120 12.52 4.39 -16.48
C LEU A 120 12.58 2.95 -15.94
N ALA A 121 13.47 2.12 -16.47
CA ALA A 121 13.67 0.75 -15.98
C ALA A 121 14.14 0.76 -14.52
N ALA A 122 15.13 1.58 -14.18
CA ALA A 122 15.62 1.72 -12.82
C ALA A 122 14.52 2.17 -11.85
N HIS A 123 13.70 3.16 -12.24
CA HIS A 123 12.55 3.62 -11.47
C HIS A 123 11.51 2.52 -11.25
N SER A 124 11.12 1.80 -12.31
CA SER A 124 10.08 0.78 -12.23
C SER A 124 10.49 -0.39 -11.33
N ILE A 125 11.74 -0.83 -11.44
CA ILE A 125 12.30 -1.89 -10.59
C ILE A 125 12.46 -1.40 -9.15
N ALA A 126 13.00 -0.18 -8.94
CA ALA A 126 13.19 0.39 -7.61
C ALA A 126 11.87 0.54 -6.86
N ILE A 127 10.79 1.03 -7.50
CA ILE A 127 9.45 1.09 -6.88
C ILE A 127 8.94 -0.30 -6.54
N THR A 128 9.13 -1.30 -7.41
CA THR A 128 8.69 -2.67 -7.14
C THR A 128 9.43 -3.26 -5.94
N ALA A 129 10.74 -3.02 -5.86
CA ALA A 129 11.55 -3.42 -4.72
C ALA A 129 11.10 -2.72 -3.43
N GLU A 130 10.96 -1.39 -3.45
CA GLU A 130 10.49 -0.59 -2.31
C GLU A 130 9.13 -1.09 -1.79
N GLN A 131 8.19 -1.43 -2.69
CA GLN A 131 6.88 -1.96 -2.32
C GLN A 131 6.96 -3.20 -1.42
N ALA A 132 7.90 -4.10 -1.67
CA ALA A 132 8.09 -5.28 -0.82
C ALA A 132 8.53 -4.91 0.60
N PHE A 133 9.34 -3.86 0.74
CA PHE A 133 9.89 -3.43 2.02
C PHE A 133 8.92 -2.61 2.87
N TYR A 134 7.98 -1.88 2.27
CA TYR A 134 6.95 -1.17 3.04
C TYR A 134 5.66 -1.98 3.28
N MET A 135 5.55 -3.19 2.74
CA MET A 135 4.39 -4.07 2.98
C MET A 135 4.00 -4.21 4.48
N PRO A 136 4.97 -4.39 5.41
CA PRO A 136 4.63 -4.42 6.83
C PRO A 136 3.88 -3.17 7.32
N GLY A 137 4.19 -2.00 6.76
CA GLY A 137 3.49 -0.74 7.07
C GLY A 137 2.01 -0.77 6.78
N SER A 138 1.58 -1.45 5.69
CA SER A 138 0.17 -1.62 5.36
C SER A 138 -0.60 -2.44 6.41
N GLY A 139 0.06 -3.40 7.04
CA GLY A 139 -0.47 -4.14 8.17
C GLY A 139 -0.72 -3.24 9.39
N PHE A 140 0.24 -2.37 9.71
CA PHE A 140 0.08 -1.38 10.79
C PHE A 140 -1.00 -0.35 10.48
N GLN A 141 -1.14 0.08 9.22
CA GLN A 141 -2.22 0.95 8.77
C GLN A 141 -3.59 0.31 9.01
N ALA A 142 -3.78 -0.95 8.61
CA ALA A 142 -5.03 -1.69 8.81
C ALA A 142 -5.36 -1.89 10.29
N ALA A 143 -4.35 -2.24 11.10
CA ALA A 143 -4.49 -2.36 12.55
C ALA A 143 -4.88 -1.02 13.20
N ALA A 144 -4.19 0.07 12.85
CA ALA A 144 -4.49 1.41 13.33
C ALA A 144 -5.92 1.84 12.96
N THR A 145 -6.37 1.56 11.74
CA THR A 145 -7.75 1.84 11.29
C THR A 145 -8.77 1.12 12.16
N THR A 146 -8.59 -0.18 12.33
CA THR A 146 -9.56 -1.02 13.08
C THR A 146 -9.61 -0.66 14.55
N LEU A 147 -8.44 -0.57 15.19
CA LEU A 147 -8.34 -0.30 16.63
C LEU A 147 -8.76 1.13 16.98
N SER A 148 -8.46 2.10 16.13
CA SER A 148 -8.89 3.49 16.33
C SER A 148 -10.41 3.63 16.20
N GLY A 149 -11.02 2.93 15.22
CA GLY A 149 -12.48 2.89 15.10
C GLY A 149 -13.16 2.26 16.32
N GLN A 150 -12.61 1.16 16.85
CA GLN A 150 -13.12 0.51 18.06
C GLN A 150 -12.98 1.42 19.31
N ALA A 151 -11.83 2.06 19.50
CA ALA A 151 -11.60 2.96 20.63
C ALA A 151 -12.50 4.20 20.55
N LEU A 152 -12.73 4.71 19.34
CA LEU A 152 -13.69 5.80 19.09
C LEU A 152 -15.12 5.38 19.46
N GLY A 153 -15.56 4.18 19.00
CA GLY A 153 -16.88 3.65 19.32
C GLY A 153 -17.10 3.40 20.82
N ALA A 154 -16.04 3.07 21.55
CA ALA A 154 -16.05 2.93 23.01
C ALA A 154 -15.97 4.27 23.75
N GLY A 155 -15.73 5.39 23.08
CA GLY A 155 -15.55 6.72 23.70
C GLY A 155 -14.25 6.89 24.50
N ASP A 156 -13.31 5.92 24.40
CA ASP A 156 -12.07 5.87 25.20
C ASP A 156 -10.93 6.62 24.49
N LYS A 157 -10.76 7.89 24.89
CA LYS A 157 -9.73 8.79 24.33
C LYS A 157 -8.31 8.37 24.67
N ASP A 158 -8.09 7.83 25.86
CA ASP A 158 -6.75 7.48 26.32
C ASP A 158 -6.28 6.20 25.63
N LYS A 159 -7.18 5.23 25.49
CA LYS A 159 -6.96 4.03 24.68
C LYS A 159 -6.64 4.38 23.23
N LEU A 160 -7.38 5.32 22.64
CA LEU A 160 -7.15 5.79 21.26
C LEU A 160 -5.75 6.40 21.09
N LYS A 161 -5.34 7.31 21.99
CA LYS A 161 -3.97 7.87 21.98
C LYS A 161 -2.90 6.80 22.13
N LYS A 162 -3.12 5.85 23.06
CA LYS A 162 -2.18 4.75 23.31
C LYS A 162 -2.03 3.86 22.06
N ILE A 163 -3.13 3.53 21.37
CA ILE A 163 -3.13 2.76 20.12
C ILE A 163 -2.29 3.47 19.06
N ILE A 164 -2.59 4.74 18.78
CA ILE A 164 -1.91 5.51 17.73
C ILE A 164 -0.41 5.65 18.05
N SER A 165 -0.08 5.99 19.30
CA SER A 165 1.32 6.13 19.72
C SER A 165 2.09 4.81 19.66
N THR A 166 1.49 3.69 20.10
CA THR A 166 2.15 2.39 20.09
C THR A 166 2.31 1.86 18.67
N ALA A 167 1.24 1.87 17.88
CA ALA A 167 1.30 1.46 16.48
C ALA A 167 2.28 2.33 15.67
N GLY A 168 2.29 3.65 15.91
CA GLY A 168 3.23 4.57 15.27
C GLY A 168 4.68 4.25 15.60
N ARG A 169 5.02 4.04 16.88
CA ARG A 169 6.40 3.67 17.28
C ARG A 169 6.84 2.34 16.66
N ILE A 170 6.01 1.31 16.72
CA ILE A 170 6.33 0.00 16.15
C ILE A 170 6.51 0.12 14.64
N SER A 171 5.62 0.81 13.94
CA SER A 171 5.72 1.01 12.49
C SER A 171 6.99 1.76 12.11
N VAL A 172 7.33 2.83 12.83
CA VAL A 172 8.58 3.60 12.61
C VAL A 172 9.80 2.70 12.81
N ILE A 173 9.85 1.90 13.88
CA ILE A 173 10.98 0.98 14.13
C ILE A 173 11.09 -0.05 13.01
N VAL A 174 9.99 -0.71 12.65
CA VAL A 174 10.00 -1.75 11.61
C VAL A 174 10.41 -1.18 10.26
N LEU A 175 9.82 -0.03 9.85
CA LEU A 175 10.17 0.58 8.56
C LEU A 175 11.57 1.22 8.59
N THR A 176 12.09 1.61 9.74
CA THR A 176 13.50 1.99 9.87
C THR A 176 14.41 0.79 9.63
N CYS A 177 14.09 -0.37 10.19
CA CYS A 177 14.87 -1.59 9.95
C CYS A 177 14.83 -2.03 8.49
N THR A 178 13.63 -2.00 7.85
CA THR A 178 13.50 -2.33 6.42
C THR A 178 14.20 -1.29 5.54
N GLY A 179 14.09 0.00 5.85
CA GLY A 179 14.83 1.08 5.17
C GLY A 179 16.35 0.92 5.33
N PHE A 180 16.82 0.49 6.49
CA PHE A 180 18.26 0.22 6.69
C PHE A 180 18.75 -0.93 5.79
N LEU A 181 17.95 -1.96 5.57
CA LEU A 181 18.27 -3.01 4.60
C LEU A 181 18.32 -2.48 3.16
N LEU A 182 17.38 -1.61 2.78
CA LEU A 182 17.40 -0.92 1.48
C LEU A 182 18.65 -0.05 1.31
N PHE A 183 19.10 0.60 2.37
CA PHE A 183 20.30 1.43 2.37
C PHE A 183 21.59 0.62 2.22
N LEU A 184 21.70 -0.50 2.95
CA LEU A 184 22.91 -1.32 2.97
C LEU A 184 23.07 -2.18 1.70
N PHE A 185 21.99 -2.75 1.19
CA PHE A 185 22.03 -3.76 0.13
C PHE A 185 21.25 -3.37 -1.15
N PRO A 186 21.26 -2.10 -1.60
CA PRO A 186 20.41 -1.68 -2.71
C PRO A 186 20.79 -2.36 -4.03
N SER A 187 22.10 -2.54 -4.30
CA SER A 187 22.58 -3.19 -5.52
C SER A 187 22.21 -4.68 -5.56
N VAL A 188 22.27 -5.36 -4.40
CA VAL A 188 21.85 -6.76 -4.29
C VAL A 188 20.37 -6.90 -4.54
N ILE A 189 19.57 -6.00 -3.97
CA ILE A 189 18.11 -5.99 -4.18
C ILE A 189 17.77 -5.74 -5.65
N MET A 190 18.43 -4.78 -6.30
CA MET A 190 18.22 -4.50 -7.72
C MET A 190 18.64 -5.67 -8.60
N SER A 191 19.75 -6.36 -8.29
CA SER A 191 20.28 -7.49 -9.07
C SER A 191 19.35 -8.71 -9.10
N VAL A 192 18.41 -8.82 -8.13
CA VAL A 192 17.37 -9.87 -8.15
C VAL A 192 16.39 -9.68 -9.31
N PHE A 193 16.19 -8.44 -9.76
CA PHE A 193 15.19 -8.10 -10.78
C PHE A 193 15.78 -7.93 -12.18
N THR A 194 17.06 -7.56 -12.29
CA THR A 194 17.70 -7.29 -13.59
C THR A 194 19.19 -7.63 -13.57
N PRO A 195 19.75 -8.15 -14.67
CA PRO A 195 21.22 -8.32 -14.82
C PRO A 195 21.94 -7.06 -15.33
N ASP A 196 21.20 -6.02 -15.76
CA ASP A 196 21.76 -4.82 -16.37
C ASP A 196 22.45 -3.94 -15.31
N GLN A 197 23.77 -3.81 -15.43
CA GLN A 197 24.62 -3.11 -14.46
C GLN A 197 24.31 -1.59 -14.38
N GLU A 198 23.93 -0.98 -15.49
CA GLU A 198 23.59 0.46 -15.49
C GLU A 198 22.25 0.71 -14.79
N VAL A 199 21.26 -0.15 -15.03
CA VAL A 199 19.97 -0.11 -14.32
C VAL A 199 20.15 -0.38 -12.83
N ILE A 200 21.02 -1.36 -12.45
CA ILE A 200 21.35 -1.65 -11.05
C ILE A 200 21.98 -0.43 -10.38
N ALA A 201 22.98 0.20 -11.02
CA ALA A 201 23.68 1.35 -10.44
C ALA A 201 22.72 2.52 -10.18
N ARG A 202 21.88 2.90 -11.18
CA ARG A 202 20.89 3.97 -11.05
C ARG A 202 19.78 3.63 -10.03
N GLY A 203 19.31 2.38 -10.04
CA GLY A 203 18.30 1.92 -9.09
C GLY A 203 18.82 1.86 -7.66
N ALA A 204 20.06 1.44 -7.45
CA ALA A 204 20.69 1.42 -6.13
C ALA A 204 20.85 2.83 -5.53
N GLU A 205 21.16 3.83 -6.37
CA GLU A 205 21.27 5.21 -5.95
C GLU A 205 19.94 5.75 -5.41
N VAL A 206 18.84 5.50 -6.12
CA VAL A 206 17.52 5.96 -5.70
C VAL A 206 16.93 5.15 -4.53
N LEU A 207 17.24 3.85 -4.41
CA LEU A 207 16.86 3.04 -3.25
C LEU A 207 17.53 3.51 -1.96
N ARG A 208 18.81 3.89 -2.01
CA ARG A 208 19.49 4.52 -0.86
C ARG A 208 18.83 5.82 -0.46
N LEU A 209 18.40 6.60 -1.43
CA LEU A 209 17.75 7.87 -1.18
C LEU A 209 16.40 7.69 -0.49
N VAL A 210 15.55 6.79 -1.01
CA VAL A 210 14.21 6.59 -0.45
C VAL A 210 14.23 5.95 0.93
N SER A 211 15.27 5.17 1.24
CA SER A 211 15.43 4.55 2.56
C SER A 211 15.40 5.56 3.71
N ILE A 212 15.80 6.81 3.47
CA ILE A 212 15.75 7.91 4.44
C ILE A 212 14.30 8.27 4.78
N SER A 213 13.36 8.10 3.85
CA SER A 213 11.95 8.44 4.05
C SER A 213 11.11 7.30 4.66
N GLU A 214 11.63 6.07 4.73
CA GLU A 214 10.91 4.91 5.24
C GLU A 214 10.33 5.09 6.66
N PRO A 215 11.06 5.63 7.65
CA PRO A 215 10.50 5.88 8.98
C PRO A 215 9.29 6.83 8.95
N PHE A 216 9.37 7.88 8.11
CA PHE A 216 8.30 8.85 7.92
C PHE A 216 7.11 8.24 7.19
N PHE A 217 7.38 7.34 6.24
CA PHE A 217 6.34 6.61 5.54
C PHE A 217 5.56 5.69 6.49
N GLY A 218 6.25 4.98 7.40
CA GLY A 218 5.62 4.17 8.44
C GLY A 218 4.71 4.98 9.36
N LEU A 219 5.15 6.16 9.77
CA LEU A 219 4.34 7.07 10.58
C LEU A 219 3.11 7.58 9.79
N THR A 220 3.30 7.94 8.52
CA THR A 220 2.21 8.35 7.61
C THR A 220 1.13 7.28 7.53
N MET A 221 1.51 6.02 7.28
CA MET A 221 0.56 4.90 7.16
C MET A 221 -0.30 4.72 8.42
N VAL A 222 0.32 4.78 9.60
CA VAL A 222 -0.41 4.63 10.88
C VAL A 222 -1.34 5.81 11.13
N LEU A 223 -0.88 7.05 10.88
CA LEU A 223 -1.71 8.24 11.08
C LEU A 223 -2.88 8.30 10.09
N GLU A 224 -2.65 7.98 8.81
CA GLU A 224 -3.74 7.87 7.81
C GLU A 224 -4.73 6.76 8.20
N GLY A 225 -4.22 5.61 8.63
CA GLY A 225 -5.05 4.52 9.14
C GLY A 225 -5.91 4.95 10.32
N ALA A 226 -5.31 5.61 11.30
CA ALA A 226 -6.04 6.11 12.47
C ALA A 226 -7.10 7.15 12.11
N PHE A 227 -6.79 8.12 11.25
CA PHE A 227 -7.77 9.11 10.79
C PHE A 227 -8.91 8.47 9.99
N ASN A 228 -8.61 7.48 9.15
CA ASN A 228 -9.61 6.71 8.43
C ASN A 228 -10.53 5.94 9.39
N GLY A 229 -9.96 5.29 10.41
CA GLY A 229 -10.71 4.58 11.45
C GLY A 229 -11.61 5.49 12.28
N MET A 230 -11.20 6.74 12.49
CA MET A 230 -11.99 7.77 13.18
C MET A 230 -13.01 8.47 12.28
N GLY A 231 -13.01 8.22 10.97
CA GLY A 231 -13.86 8.91 10.01
C GLY A 231 -13.41 10.34 9.67
N ASP A 232 -12.24 10.78 10.14
CA ASP A 232 -11.66 12.11 9.85
C ASP A 232 -10.82 12.07 8.56
N THR A 233 -11.47 11.75 7.45
CA THR A 233 -10.82 11.46 6.15
C THR A 233 -10.48 12.70 5.34
N LYS A 234 -11.23 13.79 5.51
CA LYS A 234 -11.05 15.04 4.73
C LYS A 234 -9.64 15.63 4.83
N PRO A 235 -9.04 15.77 6.04
CA PRO A 235 -7.71 16.34 6.12
C PRO A 235 -6.61 15.47 5.50
N SER A 236 -6.73 14.15 5.62
CA SER A 236 -5.81 13.22 4.94
C SER A 236 -5.86 13.43 3.43
N PHE A 237 -7.06 13.61 2.86
CA PHE A 237 -7.23 13.94 1.45
C PHE A 237 -6.54 15.26 1.06
N TYR A 238 -6.80 16.36 1.77
CA TYR A 238 -6.19 17.65 1.44
C TYR A 238 -4.67 17.67 1.62
N ILE A 239 -4.15 17.02 2.65
CA ILE A 239 -2.71 16.90 2.87
C ILE A 239 -2.09 16.10 1.72
N SER A 240 -2.66 14.94 1.34
CA SER A 240 -2.16 14.12 0.24
C SER A 240 -2.25 14.84 -1.11
N LEU A 241 -3.33 15.59 -1.36
CA LEU A 241 -3.48 16.42 -2.56
C LEU A 241 -2.35 17.46 -2.64
N PHE A 242 -2.15 18.22 -1.57
CA PHE A 242 -1.14 19.27 -1.52
C PHE A 242 0.28 18.70 -1.69
N THR A 243 0.64 17.68 -0.89
CA THR A 243 2.00 17.15 -0.91
C THR A 243 2.31 16.46 -2.23
N MET A 244 1.38 15.67 -2.77
CA MET A 244 1.58 14.96 -4.03
C MET A 244 1.75 15.91 -5.22
N TRP A 245 0.93 16.95 -5.33
CA TRP A 245 0.96 17.85 -6.49
C TRP A 245 1.94 19.00 -6.32
N CYS A 246 1.99 19.66 -5.16
CA CYS A 246 2.83 20.82 -4.94
C CYS A 246 4.26 20.49 -4.53
N LEU A 247 4.49 19.34 -3.82
CA LEU A 247 5.83 19.00 -3.33
C LEU A 247 6.49 17.86 -4.11
N ARG A 248 5.71 17.02 -4.81
CA ARG A 248 6.28 15.93 -5.60
C ARG A 248 6.22 16.21 -7.10
N ILE A 249 5.02 16.43 -7.68
CA ILE A 249 4.86 16.54 -9.13
C ILE A 249 5.42 17.87 -9.67
N LEU A 250 5.02 18.99 -9.10
CA LEU A 250 5.45 20.31 -9.57
C LEU A 250 6.97 20.49 -9.50
N PRO A 251 7.66 20.22 -8.37
CA PRO A 251 9.11 20.30 -8.32
C PRO A 251 9.80 19.28 -9.24
N ALA A 252 9.29 18.06 -9.35
CA ALA A 252 9.83 17.07 -10.27
C ALA A 252 9.73 17.52 -11.73
N TYR A 253 8.60 18.14 -12.12
CA TYR A 253 8.45 18.75 -13.45
C TYR A 253 9.48 19.85 -13.70
N ILE A 254 9.67 20.75 -12.74
CA ILE A 254 10.66 21.84 -12.82
C ILE A 254 12.08 21.27 -12.92
N CYS A 255 12.43 20.28 -12.08
CA CYS A 255 13.73 19.61 -12.11
C CYS A 255 14.03 18.99 -13.48
N VAL A 256 13.08 18.29 -14.07
CA VAL A 256 13.27 17.60 -15.36
C VAL A 256 13.23 18.57 -16.55
N LYS A 257 12.20 19.42 -16.61
CA LYS A 257 11.93 20.22 -17.82
C LYS A 257 12.65 21.57 -17.85
N VAL A 258 12.93 22.16 -16.68
CA VAL A 258 13.61 23.48 -16.63
C VAL A 258 15.09 23.31 -16.38
N PHE A 259 15.47 22.47 -15.40
CA PHE A 259 16.86 22.27 -15.02
C PHE A 259 17.56 21.09 -15.70
N GLY A 260 16.83 20.22 -16.43
CA GLY A 260 17.42 19.05 -17.10
C GLY A 260 18.02 18.02 -16.13
N LEU A 261 17.55 18.01 -14.87
CA LEU A 261 18.07 17.11 -13.85
C LEU A 261 17.57 15.66 -14.05
N GLY A 262 18.40 14.70 -13.64
CA GLY A 262 18.11 13.28 -13.82
C GLY A 262 17.20 12.66 -12.76
N LEU A 263 17.15 11.32 -12.76
CA LEU A 263 16.28 10.49 -11.92
C LEU A 263 16.42 10.79 -10.41
N VAL A 264 17.62 11.03 -9.93
CA VAL A 264 17.90 11.29 -8.50
C VAL A 264 17.17 12.54 -7.98
N ALA A 265 17.15 13.63 -8.77
CA ALA A 265 16.44 14.84 -8.39
C ALA A 265 14.93 14.62 -8.27
N VAL A 266 14.37 13.80 -9.16
CA VAL A 266 12.95 13.42 -9.14
C VAL A 266 12.61 12.61 -7.88
N TRP A 267 13.48 11.71 -7.47
CA TRP A 267 13.31 10.93 -6.24
C TRP A 267 13.48 11.77 -4.96
N TRP A 268 14.32 12.81 -4.99
CA TRP A 268 14.35 13.78 -3.88
C TRP A 268 13.01 14.48 -3.67
N CYS A 269 12.29 14.80 -4.76
CA CYS A 269 10.94 15.35 -4.65
C CYS A 269 9.97 14.34 -4.02
N MET A 270 10.14 13.04 -4.29
CA MET A 270 9.36 11.97 -3.65
C MET A 270 9.64 11.89 -2.16
N VAL A 271 10.90 11.90 -1.74
CA VAL A 271 11.31 11.91 -0.34
C VAL A 271 10.75 13.13 0.39
N ALA A 272 10.84 14.32 -0.22
CA ALA A 272 10.28 15.54 0.34
C ALA A 272 8.77 15.49 0.54
N ASP A 273 8.02 14.90 -0.41
CA ASP A 273 6.57 14.64 -0.28
C ASP A 273 6.30 13.75 0.94
N VAL A 274 6.96 12.60 1.06
CA VAL A 274 6.73 11.63 2.15
C VAL A 274 7.01 12.27 3.51
N ILE A 275 8.13 12.95 3.67
CA ILE A 275 8.52 13.62 4.92
C ILE A 275 7.50 14.71 5.26
N SER A 276 7.17 15.57 4.30
CA SER A 276 6.22 16.68 4.52
C SER A 276 4.83 16.18 4.87
N ARG A 277 4.36 15.11 4.21
CA ARG A 277 3.08 14.46 4.49
C ARG A 277 3.04 13.92 5.92
N SER A 278 4.09 13.22 6.31
CA SER A 278 4.24 12.70 7.67
C SER A 278 4.17 13.81 8.72
N MET A 279 4.93 14.91 8.50
CA MET A 279 4.96 16.05 9.42
C MET A 279 3.61 16.77 9.51
N LEU A 280 2.90 16.96 8.40
CA LEU A 280 1.59 17.60 8.39
C LEU A 280 0.53 16.74 9.11
N LEU A 281 0.55 15.42 8.90
CA LEU A 281 -0.34 14.50 9.61
C LEU A 281 -0.02 14.45 11.11
N LEU A 282 1.26 14.40 11.46
CA LEU A 282 1.70 14.45 12.85
C LEU A 282 1.30 15.77 13.54
N ALA A 283 1.52 16.92 12.88
CA ALA A 283 1.11 18.21 13.40
C ALA A 283 -0.42 18.29 13.63
N ARG A 284 -1.21 17.70 12.73
CA ARG A 284 -2.66 17.59 12.92
C ARG A 284 -3.00 16.72 14.13
N TYR A 285 -2.34 15.57 14.28
CA TYR A 285 -2.53 14.67 15.41
C TYR A 285 -2.22 15.39 16.73
N LEU A 286 -1.07 16.06 16.83
CA LEU A 286 -0.63 16.77 18.04
C LEU A 286 -1.54 17.95 18.39
N ARG A 287 -2.10 18.66 17.40
CA ARG A 287 -3.07 19.75 17.63
C ARG A 287 -4.42 19.27 18.19
N GLY A 288 -4.65 17.96 18.32
CA GLY A 288 -5.84 17.39 18.93
C GLY A 288 -7.17 17.68 18.21
N ARG A 289 -7.16 18.23 16.98
CA ARG A 289 -8.39 18.61 16.24
C ARG A 289 -9.27 17.41 15.88
N TRP A 290 -8.68 16.21 15.83
CA TRP A 290 -9.39 14.94 15.64
C TRP A 290 -10.29 14.56 16.82
N LEU A 291 -10.05 15.13 18.03
CA LEU A 291 -10.91 14.95 19.20
C LEU A 291 -12.32 15.52 19.00
N LYS A 292 -12.54 16.40 18.01
CA LYS A 292 -13.86 16.92 17.68
C LYS A 292 -14.77 15.86 17.05
N ALA A 293 -14.22 14.79 16.49
CA ALA A 293 -14.97 13.65 15.96
C ALA A 293 -15.60 12.79 17.09
N LEU A 294 -15.21 13.04 18.35
CA LEU A 294 -15.72 12.37 19.55
C LEU A 294 -16.89 13.14 20.22
N LYS A 295 -17.29 14.27 19.66
CA LYS A 295 -18.49 15.02 20.03
C LYS A 295 -19.56 14.84 18.93
#